data_b4600185d62f4a2e7b89c4d8cc28f9c5
#
_entry.id   b4600185d62f4a2e7b89c4d8cc28f9c5
#
_cell.length_a   1.000
_cell.length_b   1.000
_cell.length_c   1.000
_cell.angle_alpha   90.00
_cell.angle_beta   90.00
_cell.angle_gamma   90.00
#
_symmetry.space_group_name_H-M   'P 1'
#
loop_
_entity.id
_entity.type
_entity.pdbx_description
1 polymer ?
#
loop_
_entity_poly.entity_id
_entity_poly.type
_entity_poly.pdbx_seq_one_letter_code
_entity_poly.pdbx_strand_id
1 'polypeptide(L)'
;MASMLDPMGLFAQNDIMQPSQVAGGGLSGIPHFPPRVKRVIYLFQSGAPSQLDLFDYKPLLNKMNGQDLPESVRGGQRLTGMTSGQASFPLAGTLFNFKQHGQSGAWMSDLMPHTSKIVDELCFIKSMYTEAINHDPAITFLQTGSQIPGRPSIGSWVSYGLGTDNKNLPEFVVLVTKGKTGGQPLYSRLWGNGFLPSQHQGVQFRSGKDPVLYLTNPPGIDGINRRDQLDHLQQLEKLNHQDIGDPEIIARMAQYEMAYRMQTSVPKIMDTSDEPDYIYDMYGEDSKKPGTFAANCLLARRMAEKDVKFIQLYHQGWDQHGNLPGAIKVQCKDTDQATAALITDLKQRGMLEDTLVIWGGEFGRTNYSQGQLTPDNFGRDHHPKCFTIFMAGAGIKKGITLGATDDFGYNVVQRPVHVHDFQATLMHLLGVDHERLTFKFQGRRFRLTDVHGEVVKEILA
;
A
#
# COMPACT_ATOMS: atom_id res chain seq x y z
N MET A 1 -38.09 24.96 22.25
CA MET A 1 -38.85 24.04 21.37
C MET A 1 -38.05 22.88 20.79
N ALA A 2 -36.70 22.84 20.88
CA ALA A 2 -35.89 21.73 20.39
C ALA A 2 -35.88 20.47 21.28
N SER A 3 -36.28 20.57 22.54
CA SER A 3 -36.23 19.43 23.50
C SER A 3 -37.47 18.53 23.48
N MET A 4 -38.50 18.86 22.70
CA MET A 4 -39.71 18.04 22.60
C MET A 4 -39.73 17.05 21.43
N LEU A 5 -38.71 17.06 20.57
CA LEU A 5 -38.62 16.21 19.36
C LEU A 5 -37.63 15.06 19.48
N ASP A 6 -36.98 14.87 20.61
CA ASP A 6 -36.08 13.75 20.86
C ASP A 6 -36.40 13.00 22.16
N PRO A 7 -37.56 12.36 22.26
CA PRO A 7 -37.94 11.63 23.48
C PRO A 7 -37.15 10.33 23.70
N MET A 8 -36.28 9.94 22.75
CA MET A 8 -35.46 8.73 22.85
C MET A 8 -33.96 8.97 22.80
N GLY A 9 -33.49 10.24 22.84
CA GLY A 9 -32.04 10.54 22.76
C GLY A 9 -31.38 10.12 21.46
N LEU A 10 -32.16 9.94 20.39
CA LEU A 10 -31.66 9.51 19.06
C LEU A 10 -30.81 10.59 18.37
N PHE A 11 -30.96 11.84 18.79
CA PHE A 11 -30.07 12.96 18.43
C PHE A 11 -29.01 13.22 19.50
N ALA A 12 -28.75 12.21 20.35
CA ALA A 12 -27.64 12.31 21.30
C ALA A 12 -26.38 12.72 20.53
N GLN A 13 -25.84 13.84 20.95
CA GLN A 13 -24.65 14.53 20.50
C GLN A 13 -23.72 13.56 19.78
N ASN A 14 -23.50 13.80 18.50
CA ASN A 14 -22.36 13.22 17.82
C ASN A 14 -21.14 13.55 18.68
N ASP A 15 -20.61 12.58 19.43
CA ASP A 15 -19.22 12.57 19.84
C ASP A 15 -18.36 12.41 18.56
N ILE A 16 -18.50 13.37 17.65
CA ILE A 16 -17.52 13.67 16.65
C ILE A 16 -16.35 14.14 17.51
N MET A 17 -15.30 13.31 17.61
CA MET A 17 -14.03 13.81 18.12
C MET A 17 -13.75 15.06 17.29
N GLN A 18 -13.88 16.24 17.93
CA GLN A 18 -13.69 17.52 17.27
C GLN A 18 -12.32 17.49 16.59
N PRO A 19 -12.19 17.86 15.30
CA PRO A 19 -10.88 18.06 14.71
C PRO A 19 -10.09 18.92 15.69
N SER A 20 -8.97 18.44 16.14
CA SER A 20 -8.15 19.21 17.07
C SER A 20 -7.79 20.52 16.37
N GLN A 21 -7.79 21.64 17.09
CA GLN A 21 -7.19 22.90 16.63
C GLN A 21 -5.64 22.79 16.56
N VAL A 22 -5.11 21.56 16.55
CA VAL A 22 -3.70 21.27 16.31
C VAL A 22 -3.42 21.60 14.86
N ALA A 23 -2.42 22.40 14.63
CA ALA A 23 -1.93 22.69 13.29
C ALA A 23 -1.67 21.35 12.57
N GLY A 24 -2.52 21.01 11.55
CA GLY A 24 -2.39 19.75 10.84
C GLY A 24 -3.66 18.90 10.74
N GLY A 25 -4.75 19.20 11.46
CA GLY A 25 -6.07 18.58 11.25
C GLY A 25 -6.24 17.13 11.72
N GLY A 26 -5.30 16.56 12.47
CA GLY A 26 -5.47 15.24 13.11
C GLY A 26 -6.46 15.28 14.29
N LEU A 27 -6.87 14.10 14.75
CA LEU A 27 -7.80 13.98 15.88
C LEU A 27 -7.11 14.29 17.22
N SER A 28 -7.84 14.93 18.14
CA SER A 28 -7.34 15.15 19.50
C SER A 28 -7.07 13.82 20.22
N GLY A 29 -5.91 13.73 20.92
CA GLY A 29 -5.49 12.52 21.60
C GLY A 29 -4.91 11.43 20.71
N ILE A 30 -4.62 11.73 19.44
CA ILE A 30 -3.86 10.85 18.52
C ILE A 30 -2.55 11.58 18.14
N PRO A 31 -1.38 10.91 18.18
CA PRO A 31 -1.21 9.47 18.40
C PRO A 31 -1.52 9.04 19.84
N HIS A 32 -1.97 7.80 20.02
CA HIS A 32 -2.31 7.23 21.33
C HIS A 32 -1.07 6.92 22.17
N PHE A 33 0.06 6.70 21.51
CA PHE A 33 1.38 6.46 22.11
C PHE A 33 2.48 6.96 21.14
N PRO A 34 3.73 7.13 21.59
CA PRO A 34 4.79 7.67 20.74
C PRO A 34 4.95 6.87 19.45
N PRO A 35 4.81 7.51 18.27
CA PRO A 35 4.96 6.84 17.00
C PRO A 35 6.42 6.42 16.76
N ARG A 36 6.62 5.24 16.20
CA ARG A 36 7.92 4.76 15.69
C ARG A 36 8.13 5.21 14.26
N VAL A 37 7.04 5.39 13.52
CA VAL A 37 6.99 5.73 12.11
C VAL A 37 6.33 7.08 11.94
N LYS A 38 6.96 8.00 11.21
CA LYS A 38 6.36 9.27 10.79
C LYS A 38 5.74 9.19 9.41
N ARG A 39 6.35 8.40 8.50
CA ARG A 39 5.97 8.31 7.09
C ARG A 39 5.95 6.86 6.63
N VAL A 40 5.03 6.57 5.72
CA VAL A 40 4.90 5.25 5.10
C VAL A 40 5.05 5.39 3.58
N ILE A 41 5.89 4.56 2.97
CA ILE A 41 5.95 4.36 1.53
C ILE A 41 5.56 2.91 1.26
N TYR A 42 4.39 2.68 0.65
CA TYR A 42 3.91 1.36 0.34
C TYR A 42 4.06 1.06 -1.16
N LEU A 43 5.01 0.22 -1.50
CA LEU A 43 5.27 -0.30 -2.86
C LEU A 43 4.36 -1.51 -3.11
N PHE A 44 3.12 -1.24 -3.48
CA PHE A 44 2.12 -2.27 -3.72
C PHE A 44 2.28 -2.91 -5.09
N GLN A 45 2.54 -4.20 -5.13
CA GLN A 45 2.81 -5.00 -6.32
C GLN A 45 1.52 -5.69 -6.79
N SER A 46 0.71 -4.97 -7.57
CA SER A 46 -0.61 -5.44 -7.99
C SER A 46 -0.55 -6.59 -8.98
N GLY A 47 -1.26 -7.65 -8.65
CA GLY A 47 -1.29 -8.89 -9.41
C GLY A 47 -0.56 -10.04 -8.71
N ALA A 48 -0.17 -9.87 -7.45
CA ALA A 48 0.33 -10.92 -6.57
C ALA A 48 1.64 -11.57 -7.04
N PRO A 49 2.81 -11.01 -6.69
CA PRO A 49 4.12 -11.60 -6.99
C PRO A 49 4.24 -13.03 -6.47
N SER A 50 4.83 -13.91 -7.28
CA SER A 50 5.05 -15.30 -6.88
C SER A 50 6.12 -15.38 -5.79
N GLN A 51 5.69 -15.67 -4.55
CA GLN A 51 6.59 -15.86 -3.41
C GLN A 51 7.56 -17.01 -3.62
N LEU A 52 7.14 -18.05 -4.35
CA LEU A 52 7.93 -19.26 -4.63
C LEU A 52 9.09 -19.02 -5.60
N ASP A 53 8.96 -18.00 -6.45
CA ASP A 53 9.97 -17.67 -7.45
C ASP A 53 10.86 -16.49 -7.01
N LEU A 54 10.52 -15.82 -5.89
CA LEU A 54 11.25 -14.64 -5.40
C LEU A 54 11.91 -14.81 -4.03
N PHE A 55 11.20 -15.36 -3.03
CA PHE A 55 11.60 -15.30 -1.62
C PHE A 55 11.52 -16.62 -0.88
N ASP A 56 10.56 -17.48 -1.22
CA ASP A 56 10.25 -18.69 -0.46
C ASP A 56 10.78 -19.95 -1.17
N TYR A 57 12.09 -20.18 -1.06
CA TYR A 57 12.78 -21.29 -1.71
C TYR A 57 12.32 -22.64 -1.18
N LYS A 58 11.85 -23.51 -2.09
CA LYS A 58 11.32 -24.85 -1.80
C LYS A 58 12.05 -25.93 -2.61
N PRO A 59 13.17 -26.46 -2.13
CA PRO A 59 13.91 -27.50 -2.84
C PRO A 59 13.12 -28.77 -3.10
N LEU A 60 12.18 -29.13 -2.19
CA LEU A 60 11.30 -30.27 -2.38
C LEU A 60 10.36 -30.06 -3.58
N LEU A 61 9.82 -28.85 -3.75
CA LEU A 61 8.99 -28.50 -4.89
C LEU A 61 9.73 -28.71 -6.23
N ASN A 62 11.00 -28.31 -6.31
CA ASN A 62 11.83 -28.53 -7.48
C ASN A 62 12.09 -30.04 -7.72
N LYS A 63 12.34 -30.80 -6.65
CA LYS A 63 12.54 -32.28 -6.75
C LYS A 63 11.30 -33.00 -7.23
N MET A 64 10.12 -32.54 -6.86
CA MET A 64 8.83 -33.15 -7.22
C MET A 64 8.18 -32.48 -8.44
N ASN A 65 8.91 -31.68 -9.18
CA ASN A 65 8.39 -30.98 -10.37
C ASN A 65 7.68 -31.94 -11.33
N GLY A 66 6.47 -31.60 -11.75
CA GLY A 66 5.63 -32.41 -12.64
C GLY A 66 4.83 -33.53 -11.96
N GLN A 67 5.08 -33.84 -10.69
CA GLN A 67 4.23 -34.75 -9.91
C GLN A 67 2.95 -34.01 -9.47
N ASP A 68 1.89 -34.75 -9.23
CA ASP A 68 0.64 -34.14 -8.77
C ASP A 68 0.75 -33.65 -7.30
N LEU A 69 0.10 -32.54 -6.98
CA LEU A 69 0.07 -31.99 -5.62
C LEU A 69 -0.63 -33.00 -4.68
N PRO A 70 0.03 -33.49 -3.63
CA PRO A 70 -0.58 -34.44 -2.72
C PRO A 70 -1.86 -33.91 -2.09
N GLU A 71 -2.91 -34.74 -2.04
CA GLU A 71 -4.19 -34.37 -1.45
C GLU A 71 -4.03 -33.98 0.04
N SER A 72 -3.11 -34.63 0.76
CA SER A 72 -2.77 -34.28 2.14
C SER A 72 -2.22 -32.87 2.33
N VAL A 73 -1.61 -32.29 1.28
CA VAL A 73 -1.12 -30.91 1.27
C VAL A 73 -2.24 -29.95 0.84
N ARG A 74 -2.99 -30.33 -0.20
CA ARG A 74 -4.10 -29.55 -0.73
C ARG A 74 -5.25 -29.39 0.28
N GLY A 75 -5.59 -30.45 0.99
CA GLY A 75 -6.49 -30.44 2.15
C GLY A 75 -7.87 -29.86 1.89
N GLY A 76 -8.44 -30.04 0.71
CA GLY A 76 -9.77 -29.55 0.36
C GLY A 76 -9.87 -27.99 0.25
N GLN A 77 -8.76 -27.29 0.08
CA GLN A 77 -8.77 -25.83 -0.10
C GLN A 77 -9.57 -25.44 -1.36
N ARG A 78 -10.26 -24.30 -1.27
CA ARG A 78 -11.00 -23.73 -2.38
C ARG A 78 -10.07 -23.41 -3.53
N LEU A 79 -10.40 -23.90 -4.72
CA LEU A 79 -9.74 -23.56 -5.98
C LEU A 79 -10.41 -22.35 -6.63
N THR A 80 -9.67 -21.64 -7.48
CA THR A 80 -10.25 -20.61 -8.34
C THR A 80 -11.06 -21.24 -9.47
N GLY A 81 -11.90 -20.45 -10.14
CA GLY A 81 -12.58 -20.88 -11.36
C GLY A 81 -11.64 -21.24 -12.51
N MET A 82 -10.36 -20.79 -12.45
CA MET A 82 -9.36 -21.04 -13.49
C MET A 82 -8.73 -22.41 -13.42
N THR A 83 -8.61 -23.00 -12.22
CA THR A 83 -7.99 -24.31 -12.01
C THR A 83 -8.93 -25.39 -11.49
N SER A 84 -10.16 -25.03 -11.06
CA SER A 84 -11.14 -25.98 -10.52
C SER A 84 -11.55 -27.10 -11.52
N GLY A 85 -11.41 -26.86 -12.80
CA GLY A 85 -11.66 -27.84 -13.87
C GLY A 85 -10.43 -28.67 -14.29
N GLN A 86 -9.24 -28.46 -13.69
CA GLN A 86 -8.06 -29.27 -14.00
C GLN A 86 -8.18 -30.68 -13.43
N ALA A 87 -7.81 -31.68 -14.23
CA ALA A 87 -7.81 -33.07 -13.81
C ALA A 87 -6.65 -33.40 -12.85
N SER A 88 -5.57 -32.61 -12.89
CA SER A 88 -4.38 -32.75 -12.06
C SER A 88 -3.78 -31.39 -11.72
N PHE A 89 -2.97 -31.34 -10.67
CA PHE A 89 -2.29 -30.14 -10.17
C PHE A 89 -0.77 -30.36 -10.19
N PRO A 90 -0.13 -30.36 -11.38
CA PRO A 90 1.29 -30.68 -11.47
C PRO A 90 2.12 -29.62 -10.76
N LEU A 91 2.89 -30.06 -9.76
CA LEU A 91 3.82 -29.21 -9.01
C LEU A 91 4.79 -28.53 -9.97
N ALA A 92 4.90 -27.22 -9.85
CA ALA A 92 5.79 -26.41 -10.66
C ALA A 92 6.92 -25.84 -9.80
N GLY A 93 8.09 -26.45 -9.89
CA GLY A 93 9.32 -25.95 -9.29
C GLY A 93 9.73 -24.62 -9.91
N THR A 94 10.54 -23.86 -9.19
CA THR A 94 11.09 -22.62 -9.72
C THR A 94 12.21 -22.91 -10.74
N LEU A 95 12.27 -22.09 -11.80
CA LEU A 95 13.35 -22.14 -12.79
C LEU A 95 14.53 -21.21 -12.44
N PHE A 96 14.44 -20.53 -11.31
CA PHE A 96 15.42 -19.51 -10.88
C PHE A 96 16.31 -20.05 -9.78
N ASN A 97 17.54 -19.52 -9.73
CA ASN A 97 18.49 -19.90 -8.70
C ASN A 97 18.26 -19.10 -7.42
N PHE A 98 18.31 -19.79 -6.31
CA PHE A 98 18.23 -19.19 -4.99
C PHE A 98 19.57 -19.28 -4.26
N LYS A 99 19.89 -18.21 -3.54
CA LYS A 99 21.05 -18.15 -2.63
C LYS A 99 20.66 -17.46 -1.34
N GLN A 100 21.40 -17.76 -0.29
CA GLN A 100 21.35 -16.98 0.95
C GLN A 100 22.20 -15.73 0.81
N HIS A 101 21.68 -14.61 1.30
CA HIS A 101 22.33 -13.29 1.19
C HIS A 101 22.40 -12.62 2.57
N GLY A 102 23.39 -11.72 2.71
CA GLY A 102 23.61 -10.95 3.92
C GLY A 102 24.02 -11.79 5.12
N GLN A 103 24.11 -11.14 6.26
CA GLN A 103 24.34 -11.80 7.56
C GLN A 103 23.07 -12.52 8.06
N SER A 104 21.91 -12.02 7.65
CA SER A 104 20.60 -12.61 7.96
C SER A 104 20.39 -13.98 7.31
N GLY A 105 21.16 -14.32 6.26
CA GLY A 105 21.01 -15.56 5.52
C GLY A 105 19.67 -15.67 4.77
N ALA A 106 19.03 -14.54 4.43
CA ALA A 106 17.75 -14.54 3.75
C ALA A 106 17.86 -15.16 2.35
N TRP A 107 16.94 -16.08 2.03
CA TRP A 107 16.84 -16.67 0.71
C TRP A 107 16.26 -15.68 -0.30
N MET A 108 16.97 -15.47 -1.40
CA MET A 108 16.54 -14.63 -2.50
C MET A 108 16.82 -15.29 -3.84
N SER A 109 15.91 -15.08 -4.78
CA SER A 109 16.08 -15.47 -6.18
C SER A 109 17.09 -14.55 -6.89
N ASP A 110 17.79 -15.09 -7.90
CA ASP A 110 18.67 -14.34 -8.79
C ASP A 110 17.92 -13.30 -9.65
N LEU A 111 16.59 -13.29 -9.60
CA LEU A 111 15.74 -12.26 -10.19
C LEU A 111 15.83 -10.90 -9.48
N MET A 112 16.30 -10.89 -8.22
CA MET A 112 16.31 -9.70 -7.36
C MET A 112 17.75 -9.31 -6.93
N PRO A 113 18.69 -9.05 -7.89
CA PRO A 113 20.11 -8.87 -7.60
C PRO A 113 20.43 -7.57 -6.83
N HIS A 114 19.55 -6.57 -6.83
CA HIS A 114 19.72 -5.33 -6.07
C HIS A 114 19.15 -5.46 -4.66
N THR A 115 17.92 -5.95 -4.52
CA THR A 115 17.28 -6.17 -3.21
C THR A 115 18.06 -7.20 -2.38
N SER A 116 18.69 -8.21 -3.02
CA SER A 116 19.54 -9.18 -2.33
C SER A 116 20.74 -8.56 -1.61
N LYS A 117 21.21 -7.38 -2.01
CA LYS A 117 22.31 -6.66 -1.36
C LYS A 117 21.93 -5.94 -0.07
N ILE A 118 20.63 -5.76 0.15
CA ILE A 118 20.10 -5.01 1.29
C ILE A 118 19.24 -5.87 2.22
N VAL A 119 19.30 -7.21 2.11
CA VAL A 119 18.47 -8.13 2.91
C VAL A 119 18.62 -7.94 4.42
N ASP A 120 19.78 -7.48 4.88
CA ASP A 120 20.02 -7.22 6.29
C ASP A 120 19.27 -5.98 6.82
N GLU A 121 18.71 -5.15 5.95
CA GLU A 121 17.83 -4.05 6.32
C GLU A 121 16.34 -4.46 6.25
N LEU A 122 16.03 -5.66 5.73
CA LEU A 122 14.66 -6.11 5.48
C LEU A 122 14.14 -7.02 6.58
N CYS A 123 12.85 -6.92 6.84
CA CYS A 123 12.05 -7.88 7.60
C CYS A 123 11.11 -8.58 6.63
N PHE A 124 11.32 -9.87 6.39
CA PHE A 124 10.41 -10.68 5.58
C PHE A 124 9.32 -11.29 6.44
N ILE A 125 8.07 -11.24 5.99
CA ILE A 125 6.94 -11.96 6.55
C ILE A 125 6.47 -12.96 5.50
N LYS A 126 6.84 -14.24 5.65
CA LYS A 126 6.53 -15.31 4.68
C LYS A 126 5.18 -15.99 4.93
N SER A 127 4.55 -15.64 6.02
CA SER A 127 3.33 -16.30 6.53
C SER A 127 2.09 -15.41 6.44
N MET A 128 2.11 -14.42 5.54
CA MET A 128 0.90 -13.65 5.24
C MET A 128 -0.18 -14.55 4.64
N TYR A 129 -1.45 -14.32 5.02
CA TYR A 129 -2.60 -15.00 4.42
C TYR A 129 -3.84 -14.11 4.39
N THR A 130 -4.79 -14.48 3.53
CA THR A 130 -6.07 -13.80 3.35
C THR A 130 -7.16 -14.80 2.93
N GLU A 131 -8.43 -14.37 2.93
CA GLU A 131 -9.55 -15.18 2.45
C GLU A 131 -9.93 -14.88 1.00
N ALA A 132 -9.53 -13.71 0.50
CA ALA A 132 -9.90 -13.28 -0.83
C ALA A 132 -9.05 -13.98 -1.91
N ILE A 133 -9.73 -14.61 -2.88
CA ILE A 133 -9.08 -15.42 -3.91
C ILE A 133 -8.98 -14.72 -5.27
N ASN A 134 -9.64 -13.58 -5.44
CA ASN A 134 -9.61 -12.77 -6.66
C ASN A 134 -9.02 -11.39 -6.38
N HIS A 135 -8.35 -10.78 -7.37
CA HIS A 135 -7.62 -9.52 -7.20
C HIS A 135 -8.48 -8.40 -6.64
N ASP A 136 -9.63 -8.11 -7.25
CA ASP A 136 -10.45 -6.97 -6.85
C ASP A 136 -10.89 -7.03 -5.37
N PRO A 137 -11.51 -8.10 -4.85
CA PRO A 137 -11.81 -8.20 -3.43
C PRO A 137 -10.54 -8.31 -2.56
N ALA A 138 -9.45 -8.91 -3.03
CA ALA A 138 -8.22 -9.04 -2.25
C ALA A 138 -7.48 -7.72 -2.08
N ILE A 139 -7.33 -6.94 -3.16
CA ILE A 139 -6.75 -5.60 -3.10
C ILE A 139 -7.62 -4.70 -2.22
N THR A 140 -8.96 -4.75 -2.43
CA THR A 140 -9.91 -3.99 -1.61
C THR A 140 -9.77 -4.35 -0.14
N PHE A 141 -9.66 -5.64 0.20
CA PHE A 141 -9.49 -6.13 1.56
C PHE A 141 -8.19 -5.65 2.21
N LEU A 142 -7.08 -5.81 1.50
CA LEU A 142 -5.78 -5.36 2.00
C LEU A 142 -5.75 -3.85 2.24
N GLN A 143 -6.40 -3.07 1.36
CA GLN A 143 -6.41 -1.60 1.44
C GLN A 143 -7.45 -1.04 2.42
N THR A 144 -8.55 -1.73 2.70
CA THR A 144 -9.69 -1.15 3.43
C THR A 144 -10.19 -1.97 4.63
N GLY A 145 -9.61 -3.15 4.86
CA GLY A 145 -10.09 -4.10 5.89
C GLY A 145 -11.44 -4.75 5.55
N SER A 146 -11.88 -4.69 4.29
CA SER A 146 -13.12 -5.32 3.84
C SER A 146 -13.02 -5.74 2.38
N GLN A 147 -13.52 -6.92 2.04
CA GLN A 147 -13.64 -7.37 0.65
C GLN A 147 -14.72 -6.60 -0.12
N ILE A 148 -15.66 -5.97 0.61
CA ILE A 148 -16.77 -5.20 0.03
C ILE A 148 -16.34 -3.74 -0.06
N PRO A 149 -16.48 -3.09 -1.23
CA PRO A 149 -16.17 -1.68 -1.41
C PRO A 149 -17.00 -0.75 -0.51
N GLY A 150 -16.50 0.46 -0.27
CA GLY A 150 -17.20 1.52 0.48
C GLY A 150 -16.58 1.85 1.83
N ARG A 151 -15.60 1.07 2.30
CA ARG A 151 -14.81 1.42 3.50
C ARG A 151 -13.61 2.30 3.15
N PRO A 152 -13.16 3.15 4.09
CA PRO A 152 -11.98 3.98 3.91
C PRO A 152 -10.71 3.13 3.72
N SER A 153 -9.81 3.60 2.88
CA SER A 153 -8.49 2.99 2.70
C SER A 153 -7.57 3.23 3.90
N ILE A 154 -6.49 2.43 4.01
CA ILE A 154 -5.45 2.60 5.04
C ILE A 154 -4.96 4.05 5.08
N GLY A 155 -4.58 4.63 3.92
CA GLY A 155 -4.10 6.00 3.86
C GLY A 155 -5.15 7.02 4.31
N SER A 156 -6.44 6.77 4.05
CA SER A 156 -7.54 7.61 4.54
C SER A 156 -7.70 7.52 6.06
N TRP A 157 -7.56 6.34 6.66
CA TRP A 157 -7.55 6.19 8.12
C TRP A 157 -6.34 6.88 8.76
N VAL A 158 -5.16 6.80 8.13
CA VAL A 158 -3.96 7.50 8.59
C VAL A 158 -4.14 9.01 8.53
N SER A 159 -4.66 9.54 7.41
CA SER A 159 -4.99 10.96 7.27
C SER A 159 -6.04 11.41 8.29
N TYR A 160 -7.11 10.65 8.49
CA TYR A 160 -8.16 10.97 9.47
C TYR A 160 -7.63 11.03 10.91
N GLY A 161 -6.83 10.03 11.31
CA GLY A 161 -6.30 9.96 12.68
C GLY A 161 -5.20 10.98 12.95
N LEU A 162 -4.21 11.05 12.08
CA LEU A 162 -2.95 11.75 12.33
C LEU A 162 -2.88 13.15 11.67
N GLY A 163 -3.71 13.41 10.65
CA GLY A 163 -3.63 14.66 9.89
C GLY A 163 -2.32 14.82 9.13
N THR A 164 -1.96 16.06 8.81
CA THR A 164 -0.77 16.40 8.03
C THR A 164 0.28 17.16 8.83
N ASP A 165 1.54 16.89 8.54
CA ASP A 165 2.69 17.70 8.97
C ASP A 165 3.09 18.72 7.88
N ASN A 166 2.54 18.57 6.65
CA ASN A 166 2.77 19.45 5.51
C ASN A 166 1.49 20.18 5.08
N LYS A 167 1.53 21.52 5.08
CA LYS A 167 0.38 22.35 4.68
C LYS A 167 0.22 22.52 3.17
N ASN A 168 1.20 22.10 2.37
CA ASN A 168 1.28 22.41 0.92
C ASN A 168 1.09 21.15 0.04
N LEU A 169 1.03 19.96 0.64
CA LEU A 169 0.82 18.69 -0.05
C LEU A 169 -0.21 17.86 0.73
N PRO A 170 -0.95 16.97 0.04
CA PRO A 170 -1.85 16.04 0.71
C PRO A 170 -1.10 15.11 1.66
N GLU A 171 -1.74 14.68 2.73
CA GLU A 171 -1.22 13.68 3.67
C GLU A 171 -1.07 12.31 3.03
N PHE A 172 -1.97 12.02 2.09
CA PHE A 172 -2.05 10.75 1.38
C PHE A 172 -1.93 10.97 -0.14
N VAL A 173 -0.81 10.52 -0.70
CA VAL A 173 -0.50 10.60 -2.13
C VAL A 173 -0.46 9.21 -2.74
N VAL A 174 -0.98 9.11 -3.97
CA VAL A 174 -1.01 7.87 -4.74
C VAL A 174 -0.28 8.03 -6.05
N LEU A 175 0.61 7.10 -6.35
CA LEU A 175 1.34 6.97 -7.60
C LEU A 175 0.96 5.65 -8.26
N VAL A 176 0.74 5.64 -9.56
CA VAL A 176 0.36 4.43 -10.30
C VAL A 176 1.32 4.23 -11.46
N THR A 177 1.84 3.02 -11.59
CA THR A 177 2.66 2.59 -12.73
C THR A 177 2.04 1.38 -13.40
N LYS A 178 2.11 1.35 -14.72
CA LYS A 178 1.72 0.18 -15.51
C LYS A 178 2.94 -0.73 -15.67
N GLY A 179 2.78 -2.01 -15.30
CA GLY A 179 3.78 -3.03 -15.65
C GLY A 179 3.77 -3.33 -17.15
N LYS A 180 4.84 -3.93 -17.63
CA LYS A 180 5.00 -4.31 -19.04
C LYS A 180 4.33 -5.64 -19.40
N THR A 181 3.85 -6.40 -18.42
CA THR A 181 3.30 -7.76 -18.58
C THR A 181 1.79 -7.85 -18.34
N GLY A 182 1.08 -6.77 -18.54
CA GLY A 182 -0.35 -6.66 -18.30
C GLY A 182 -0.67 -5.79 -17.08
N GLY A 183 -1.94 -5.64 -16.75
CA GLY A 183 -2.35 -4.79 -15.64
C GLY A 183 -3.62 -5.26 -14.97
N GLN A 184 -3.62 -5.26 -13.64
CA GLN A 184 -4.82 -5.43 -12.86
C GLN A 184 -5.63 -4.13 -12.83
N PRO A 185 -6.95 -4.17 -12.85
CA PRO A 185 -7.76 -2.99 -12.69
C PRO A 185 -7.49 -2.34 -11.32
N LEU A 186 -7.10 -1.06 -11.35
CA LEU A 186 -6.95 -0.24 -10.16
C LEU A 186 -8.02 0.85 -10.18
N TYR A 187 -8.82 0.90 -9.15
CA TYR A 187 -9.93 1.84 -9.03
C TYR A 187 -9.68 2.86 -7.93
N SER A 188 -10.17 4.08 -8.09
CA SER A 188 -10.01 5.16 -7.12
C SER A 188 -10.54 4.81 -5.72
N ARG A 189 -11.47 3.86 -5.60
CA ARG A 189 -11.93 3.38 -4.30
C ARG A 189 -10.84 2.75 -3.44
N LEU A 190 -9.72 2.27 -4.04
CA LEU A 190 -8.59 1.67 -3.31
C LEU A 190 -7.80 2.71 -2.51
N TRP A 191 -7.97 3.99 -2.82
CA TRP A 191 -7.43 5.11 -2.06
C TRP A 191 -8.51 6.12 -1.68
N GLY A 192 -9.76 5.67 -1.70
CA GLY A 192 -10.94 6.47 -1.38
C GLY A 192 -11.11 6.66 0.13
N ASN A 193 -11.79 7.75 0.46
CA ASN A 193 -12.16 8.07 1.85
C ASN A 193 -13.31 7.20 2.39
N GLY A 194 -14.02 6.44 1.54
CA GLY A 194 -15.20 5.66 1.95
C GLY A 194 -16.24 6.56 2.62
N PHE A 195 -16.56 6.24 3.87
CA PHE A 195 -17.50 7.03 4.68
C PHE A 195 -16.82 8.13 5.53
N LEU A 196 -15.49 8.28 5.49
CA LEU A 196 -14.80 9.40 6.11
C LEU A 196 -15.02 10.70 5.31
N PRO A 197 -14.84 11.88 5.90
CA PRO A 197 -14.89 13.14 5.17
C PRO A 197 -13.95 13.14 3.95
N SER A 198 -14.40 13.76 2.86
CA SER A 198 -13.74 13.70 1.55
C SER A 198 -12.30 14.25 1.53
N GLN A 199 -11.94 15.11 2.49
CA GLN A 199 -10.58 15.64 2.66
C GLN A 199 -9.52 14.56 2.93
N HIS A 200 -9.92 13.37 3.41
CA HIS A 200 -9.03 12.25 3.72
C HIS A 200 -8.80 11.30 2.54
N GLN A 201 -9.36 11.61 1.38
CA GLN A 201 -9.14 10.82 0.16
C GLN A 201 -7.71 10.95 -0.34
N GLY A 202 -7.15 9.85 -0.82
CA GLY A 202 -5.84 9.87 -1.48
C GLY A 202 -5.85 10.66 -2.78
N VAL A 203 -4.83 11.49 -2.98
CA VAL A 203 -4.67 12.29 -4.19
C VAL A 203 -3.71 11.59 -5.14
N GLN A 204 -4.22 11.20 -6.30
CA GLN A 204 -3.39 10.58 -7.33
C GLN A 204 -2.54 11.60 -8.06
N PHE A 205 -1.22 11.42 -7.99
CA PHE A 205 -0.26 12.14 -8.80
C PHE A 205 0.05 11.34 -10.07
N ARG A 206 0.01 12.00 -11.21
CA ARG A 206 0.19 11.41 -12.54
C ARG A 206 1.49 11.89 -13.15
N SER A 207 2.09 11.07 -13.98
CA SER A 207 3.16 11.50 -14.87
C SER A 207 2.57 12.36 -16.01
N GLY A 208 3.29 13.42 -16.39
CA GLY A 208 2.90 14.31 -17.49
C GLY A 208 2.67 15.75 -17.07
N LYS A 209 2.07 16.53 -17.99
CA LYS A 209 1.90 17.96 -17.81
C LYS A 209 0.96 18.36 -16.68
N ASP A 210 -0.03 17.50 -16.38
CA ASP A 210 -1.04 17.73 -15.34
C ASP A 210 -0.91 16.65 -14.25
N PRO A 211 0.06 16.81 -13.32
CA PRO A 211 0.29 15.81 -12.28
C PRO A 211 -0.93 15.56 -11.39
N VAL A 212 -1.71 16.60 -11.14
CA VAL A 212 -3.00 16.53 -10.45
C VAL A 212 -4.05 17.19 -11.34
N LEU A 213 -5.15 16.49 -11.57
CA LEU A 213 -6.22 17.02 -12.44
C LEU A 213 -6.84 18.29 -11.86
N TYR A 214 -7.14 19.23 -12.75
CA TYR A 214 -7.79 20.49 -12.41
C TYR A 214 -7.02 21.38 -11.43
N LEU A 215 -5.71 21.17 -11.31
CA LEU A 215 -4.88 21.94 -10.42
C LEU A 215 -4.59 23.34 -10.97
N THR A 216 -4.43 23.48 -12.29
CA THR A 216 -4.14 24.76 -12.95
C THR A 216 -5.37 25.65 -13.04
N ASN A 217 -5.17 26.97 -12.99
CA ASN A 217 -6.25 27.91 -13.16
C ASN A 217 -6.82 27.83 -14.60
N PRO A 218 -8.12 28.05 -14.77
CA PRO A 218 -8.71 28.22 -16.09
C PRO A 218 -8.08 29.40 -16.87
N PRO A 219 -8.10 29.38 -18.21
CA PRO A 219 -7.61 30.51 -19.00
C PRO A 219 -8.28 31.83 -18.58
N GLY A 220 -7.46 32.86 -18.40
CA GLY A 220 -7.90 34.22 -18.01
C GLY A 220 -8.01 34.45 -16.49
N ILE A 221 -7.75 33.43 -15.66
CA ILE A 221 -7.69 33.59 -14.20
C ILE A 221 -6.24 33.47 -13.73
N ASP A 222 -5.70 34.55 -13.22
CA ASP A 222 -4.38 34.60 -12.58
C ASP A 222 -4.46 34.15 -11.09
N GLY A 223 -3.31 34.09 -10.42
CA GLY A 223 -3.22 33.68 -9.03
C GLY A 223 -3.89 34.63 -8.05
N ILE A 224 -3.92 35.94 -8.34
CA ILE A 224 -4.56 36.95 -7.49
C ILE A 224 -6.08 36.79 -7.57
N ASN A 225 -6.62 36.80 -8.78
CA ASN A 225 -8.05 36.59 -9.00
C ASN A 225 -8.53 35.24 -8.45
N ARG A 226 -7.69 34.19 -8.54
CA ARG A 226 -8.02 32.89 -7.94
C ARG A 226 -8.06 32.96 -6.43
N ARG A 227 -7.14 33.66 -5.78
CA ARG A 227 -7.15 33.84 -4.32
C ARG A 227 -8.41 34.56 -3.87
N ASP A 228 -8.75 35.67 -4.52
CA ASP A 228 -9.94 36.46 -4.20
C ASP A 228 -11.23 35.62 -4.35
N GLN A 229 -11.33 34.81 -5.42
CA GLN A 229 -12.45 33.89 -5.60
C GLN A 229 -12.57 32.88 -4.45
N LEU A 230 -11.44 32.31 -4.01
CA LEU A 230 -11.44 31.35 -2.92
C LEU A 230 -11.80 32.00 -1.58
N ASP A 231 -11.36 33.22 -1.32
CA ASP A 231 -11.69 33.98 -0.10
C ASP A 231 -13.18 34.31 -0.04
N HIS A 232 -13.78 34.72 -1.16
CA HIS A 232 -15.23 34.96 -1.25
C HIS A 232 -16.02 33.65 -1.09
N LEU A 233 -15.59 32.57 -1.76
CA LEU A 233 -16.21 31.24 -1.63
C LEU A 233 -16.16 30.76 -0.18
N GLN A 234 -15.03 30.95 0.49
CA GLN A 234 -14.87 30.57 1.89
C GLN A 234 -15.84 31.33 2.82
N GLN A 235 -16.09 32.60 2.54
CA GLN A 235 -17.07 33.38 3.30
C GLN A 235 -18.50 32.85 3.11
N LEU A 236 -18.87 32.57 1.85
CA LEU A 236 -20.20 31.99 1.54
C LEU A 236 -20.39 30.61 2.18
N GLU A 237 -19.38 29.74 2.10
CA GLU A 237 -19.46 28.40 2.69
C GLU A 237 -19.49 28.43 4.23
N LYS A 238 -18.87 29.42 4.87
CA LYS A 238 -19.03 29.63 6.33
C LYS A 238 -20.45 29.98 6.69
N LEU A 239 -21.13 30.83 5.92
CA LEU A 239 -22.54 31.14 6.13
C LEU A 239 -23.42 29.91 5.93
N ASN A 240 -23.21 29.16 4.84
CA ASN A 240 -23.91 27.91 4.58
C ASN A 240 -23.73 26.91 5.74
N HIS A 241 -22.51 26.79 6.26
CA HIS A 241 -22.22 25.89 7.39
C HIS A 241 -22.97 26.32 8.66
N GLN A 242 -23.05 27.63 8.93
CA GLN A 242 -23.83 28.15 10.07
C GLN A 242 -25.32 27.82 9.96
N ASP A 243 -25.86 27.84 8.73
CA ASP A 243 -27.28 27.58 8.50
C ASP A 243 -27.60 26.08 8.44
N ILE A 244 -26.79 25.29 7.78
CA ILE A 244 -27.05 23.87 7.47
C ILE A 244 -26.36 22.92 8.47
N GLY A 245 -25.16 23.28 8.96
CA GLY A 245 -24.38 22.46 9.91
C GLY A 245 -23.71 21.23 9.30
N ASP A 246 -23.67 21.11 7.96
CA ASP A 246 -23.06 19.96 7.28
C ASP A 246 -21.52 20.04 7.38
N PRO A 247 -20.85 19.06 8.04
CA PRO A 247 -19.39 19.04 8.18
C PRO A 247 -18.65 18.90 6.86
N GLU A 248 -19.28 18.37 5.78
CA GLU A 248 -18.68 18.25 4.45
C GLU A 248 -18.41 19.64 3.82
N ILE A 249 -19.13 20.68 4.23
CA ILE A 249 -18.84 22.07 3.80
C ILE A 249 -17.44 22.48 4.26
N ILE A 250 -17.08 22.18 5.51
CA ILE A 250 -15.74 22.48 6.05
C ILE A 250 -14.66 21.65 5.35
N ALA A 251 -14.92 20.36 5.10
CA ALA A 251 -14.02 19.50 4.35
C ALA A 251 -13.72 20.06 2.94
N ARG A 252 -14.75 20.52 2.25
CA ARG A 252 -14.66 21.13 0.92
C ARG A 252 -13.83 22.41 0.90
N MET A 253 -14.03 23.29 1.90
CA MET A 253 -13.22 24.49 2.08
C MET A 253 -11.73 24.15 2.25
N ALA A 254 -11.41 23.15 3.07
CA ALA A 254 -10.04 22.68 3.27
C ALA A 254 -9.43 22.13 1.97
N GLN A 255 -10.21 21.39 1.17
CA GLN A 255 -9.78 20.87 -0.13
C GLN A 255 -9.47 21.98 -1.14
N TYR A 256 -10.28 23.03 -1.22
CA TYR A 256 -10.01 24.17 -2.11
C TYR A 256 -8.73 24.90 -1.72
N GLU A 257 -8.51 25.09 -0.44
CA GLU A 257 -7.30 25.72 0.08
C GLU A 257 -6.05 24.86 -0.19
N MET A 258 -6.15 23.54 -0.01
CA MET A 258 -5.09 22.59 -0.33
C MET A 258 -4.79 22.63 -1.84
N ALA A 259 -5.80 22.56 -2.70
CA ALA A 259 -5.62 22.60 -4.16
C ALA A 259 -4.91 23.89 -4.61
N TYR A 260 -5.24 25.03 -4.02
CA TYR A 260 -4.56 26.29 -4.31
C TYR A 260 -3.07 26.26 -3.94
N ARG A 261 -2.72 25.74 -2.77
CA ARG A 261 -1.32 25.61 -2.35
C ARG A 261 -0.55 24.61 -3.22
N MET A 262 -1.21 23.56 -3.65
CA MET A 262 -0.64 22.55 -4.54
C MET A 262 -0.27 23.11 -5.92
N GLN A 263 -0.89 24.18 -6.40
CA GLN A 263 -0.53 24.82 -7.68
C GLN A 263 0.95 25.19 -7.75
N THR A 264 1.55 25.53 -6.63
CA THR A 264 2.98 25.89 -6.54
C THR A 264 3.85 24.73 -6.09
N SER A 265 3.38 23.91 -5.16
CA SER A 265 4.19 22.84 -4.54
C SER A 265 4.32 21.61 -5.43
N VAL A 266 3.25 21.24 -6.16
CA VAL A 266 3.26 20.04 -7.01
C VAL A 266 4.26 20.13 -8.15
N PRO A 267 4.31 21.21 -8.96
CA PRO A 267 5.32 21.31 -10.01
C PRO A 267 6.75 21.19 -9.50
N LYS A 268 7.05 21.78 -8.33
CA LYS A 268 8.38 21.72 -7.72
C LYS A 268 8.80 20.33 -7.28
N ILE A 269 7.86 19.53 -6.79
CA ILE A 269 8.17 18.17 -6.33
C ILE A 269 8.27 17.19 -7.49
N MET A 270 7.49 17.44 -8.56
CA MET A 270 7.49 16.62 -9.78
C MET A 270 8.69 16.88 -10.67
N ASP A 271 9.31 18.06 -10.58
CA ASP A 271 10.54 18.36 -11.28
C ASP A 271 11.72 17.72 -10.56
N THR A 272 12.31 16.70 -11.17
CA THR A 272 13.48 15.99 -10.66
C THR A 272 14.78 16.44 -11.31
N SER A 273 14.77 17.50 -12.13
CA SER A 273 15.96 17.97 -12.86
C SER A 273 17.08 18.46 -11.97
N ASP A 274 16.81 18.76 -10.70
CA ASP A 274 17.74 19.14 -9.65
C ASP A 274 18.45 17.95 -8.98
N GLU A 275 18.03 16.70 -9.28
CA GLU A 275 18.68 15.52 -8.74
C GLU A 275 20.04 15.28 -9.41
N PRO A 276 21.09 14.98 -8.63
CA PRO A 276 22.41 14.69 -9.21
C PRO A 276 22.42 13.34 -9.94
N ASP A 277 23.31 13.20 -10.91
CA ASP A 277 23.39 12.01 -11.77
C ASP A 277 23.54 10.70 -10.97
N TYR A 278 24.28 10.69 -9.87
CA TYR A 278 24.45 9.47 -9.05
C TYR A 278 23.14 8.95 -8.45
N ILE A 279 22.16 9.83 -8.23
CA ILE A 279 20.81 9.42 -7.80
C ILE A 279 20.10 8.67 -8.93
N TYR A 280 20.14 9.21 -10.14
CA TYR A 280 19.58 8.50 -11.29
C TYR A 280 20.27 7.15 -11.55
N ASP A 281 21.59 7.08 -11.40
CA ASP A 281 22.34 5.82 -11.52
C ASP A 281 21.93 4.81 -10.45
N MET A 282 21.69 5.27 -9.22
CA MET A 282 21.23 4.44 -8.11
C MET A 282 19.83 3.86 -8.39
N TYR A 283 18.86 4.69 -8.80
CA TYR A 283 17.48 4.29 -9.08
C TYR A 283 17.34 3.54 -10.41
N GLY A 284 18.32 3.64 -11.28
CA GLY A 284 18.36 3.02 -12.60
C GLY A 284 17.87 3.95 -13.72
N GLU A 285 18.21 3.58 -14.95
CA GLU A 285 17.96 4.39 -16.16
C GLU A 285 16.49 4.83 -16.32
N ASP A 286 15.55 3.97 -15.93
CA ASP A 286 14.12 4.25 -16.03
C ASP A 286 13.67 5.35 -15.05
N SER A 287 14.48 5.74 -14.06
CA SER A 287 14.16 6.83 -13.13
C SER A 287 14.09 8.21 -13.81
N LYS A 288 14.72 8.38 -14.97
CA LYS A 288 14.62 9.58 -15.81
C LYS A 288 13.35 9.60 -16.69
N LYS A 289 12.57 8.51 -16.70
CA LYS A 289 11.37 8.37 -17.56
C LYS A 289 10.11 8.50 -16.72
N PRO A 290 9.34 9.61 -16.84
CA PRO A 290 8.13 9.82 -16.04
C PRO A 290 7.12 8.66 -16.18
N GLY A 291 6.51 8.25 -15.08
CA GLY A 291 5.50 7.19 -15.03
C GLY A 291 6.05 5.77 -14.93
N THR A 292 7.37 5.59 -14.92
CA THR A 292 8.00 4.30 -14.59
C THR A 292 7.99 4.05 -13.09
N PHE A 293 8.18 2.80 -12.67
CA PHE A 293 8.30 2.46 -11.26
C PHE A 293 9.49 3.17 -10.61
N ALA A 294 10.63 3.21 -11.29
CA ALA A 294 11.83 3.86 -10.79
C ALA A 294 11.66 5.38 -10.60
N ALA A 295 11.04 6.07 -11.57
CA ALA A 295 10.72 7.49 -11.43
C ALA A 295 9.75 7.75 -10.26
N ASN A 296 8.75 6.88 -10.07
CA ASN A 296 7.80 7.02 -8.97
C ASN A 296 8.43 6.66 -7.61
N CYS A 297 9.41 5.77 -7.53
CA CYS A 297 10.19 5.56 -6.30
C CYS A 297 11.02 6.80 -5.94
N LEU A 298 11.64 7.44 -6.92
CA LEU A 298 12.35 8.71 -6.71
C LEU A 298 11.39 9.82 -6.23
N LEU A 299 10.23 9.95 -6.85
CA LEU A 299 9.19 10.89 -6.40
C LEU A 299 8.69 10.58 -4.99
N ALA A 300 8.50 9.30 -4.64
CA ALA A 300 8.10 8.90 -3.30
C ALA A 300 9.12 9.35 -2.23
N ARG A 301 10.43 9.23 -2.51
CA ARG A 301 11.48 9.76 -1.63
C ARG A 301 11.37 11.28 -1.50
N ARG A 302 11.21 12.03 -2.61
CA ARG A 302 11.04 13.50 -2.59
C ARG A 302 9.80 13.93 -1.81
N MET A 303 8.70 13.20 -1.94
CA MET A 303 7.47 13.44 -1.17
C MET A 303 7.68 13.17 0.33
N ALA A 304 8.41 12.11 0.67
CA ALA A 304 8.78 11.81 2.05
C ALA A 304 9.66 12.92 2.67
N GLU A 305 10.59 13.53 1.90
CA GLU A 305 11.36 14.71 2.33
C GLU A 305 10.51 15.95 2.59
N LYS A 306 9.30 15.99 2.06
CA LYS A 306 8.29 17.04 2.30
C LYS A 306 7.22 16.63 3.28
N ASP A 307 7.50 15.61 4.11
CA ASP A 307 6.63 15.11 5.18
C ASP A 307 5.23 14.67 4.71
N VAL A 308 5.13 14.16 3.48
CA VAL A 308 3.92 13.43 3.05
C VAL A 308 3.83 12.14 3.88
N LYS A 309 2.73 11.97 4.60
CA LYS A 309 2.61 10.96 5.64
C LYS A 309 2.39 9.55 5.11
N PHE A 310 1.59 9.41 4.04
CA PHE A 310 1.32 8.12 3.42
C PHE A 310 1.45 8.21 1.90
N ILE A 311 2.41 7.49 1.34
CA ILE A 311 2.70 7.46 -0.09
C ILE A 311 2.47 6.03 -0.57
N GLN A 312 1.44 5.84 -1.40
CA GLN A 312 1.10 4.56 -1.96
C GLN A 312 1.49 4.49 -3.44
N LEU A 313 2.42 3.61 -3.79
CA LEU A 313 2.80 3.35 -5.16
C LEU A 313 2.21 2.02 -5.60
N TYR A 314 1.28 2.03 -6.56
CA TYR A 314 0.74 0.83 -7.20
C TYR A 314 1.53 0.52 -8.46
N HIS A 315 2.09 -0.69 -8.53
CA HIS A 315 2.73 -1.21 -9.74
C HIS A 315 1.98 -2.44 -10.24
N GLN A 316 1.49 -2.39 -11.49
CA GLN A 316 0.73 -3.47 -12.12
C GLN A 316 1.64 -4.48 -12.83
N GLY A 317 1.11 -5.68 -13.11
CA GLY A 317 1.75 -6.65 -14.02
C GLY A 317 2.26 -7.93 -13.37
N TRP A 318 1.90 -8.22 -12.12
CA TRP A 318 2.33 -9.43 -11.43
C TRP A 318 1.36 -10.61 -11.58
N ASP A 319 0.27 -10.46 -12.35
CA ASP A 319 -0.73 -11.50 -12.56
C ASP A 319 -0.33 -12.47 -13.68
N GLN A 320 0.47 -13.47 -13.33
CA GLN A 320 1.19 -14.32 -14.27
C GLN A 320 0.60 -15.74 -14.35
N HIS A 321 -0.58 -15.85 -14.96
CA HIS A 321 -1.31 -17.09 -15.20
C HIS A 321 -0.72 -17.98 -16.30
N GLY A 322 0.20 -17.45 -17.10
CA GLY A 322 0.94 -18.14 -18.14
C GLY A 322 2.22 -17.38 -18.43
N ASN A 323 3.21 -18.06 -19.01
CA ASN A 323 4.53 -17.49 -19.26
C ASN A 323 5.14 -16.77 -18.05
N LEU A 324 4.90 -17.32 -16.83
CA LEU A 324 5.43 -16.73 -15.62
C LEU A 324 6.95 -16.54 -15.67
N PRO A 325 7.76 -17.53 -16.12
CA PRO A 325 9.21 -17.36 -16.16
C PRO A 325 9.70 -16.19 -17.02
N GLY A 326 9.01 -15.90 -18.11
CA GLY A 326 9.32 -14.74 -18.97
C GLY A 326 8.83 -13.44 -18.35
N ALA A 327 7.59 -13.41 -17.88
CA ALA A 327 6.92 -12.23 -17.37
C ALA A 327 7.51 -11.73 -16.04
N ILE A 328 7.86 -12.64 -15.12
CA ILE A 328 8.44 -12.27 -13.82
C ILE A 328 9.81 -11.62 -13.96
N LYS A 329 10.63 -12.05 -14.92
CA LYS A 329 11.92 -11.41 -15.25
C LYS A 329 11.75 -9.93 -15.60
N VAL A 330 10.71 -9.63 -16.40
CA VAL A 330 10.39 -8.26 -16.81
C VAL A 330 9.98 -7.43 -15.61
N GLN A 331 9.11 -7.96 -14.73
CA GLN A 331 8.64 -7.26 -13.53
C GLN A 331 9.77 -7.02 -12.52
N CYS A 332 10.62 -8.02 -12.30
CA CYS A 332 11.79 -7.85 -11.42
C CYS A 332 12.75 -6.81 -11.97
N LYS A 333 13.00 -6.79 -13.28
CA LYS A 333 13.84 -5.77 -13.93
C LYS A 333 13.26 -4.35 -13.73
N ASP A 334 11.94 -4.20 -13.77
CA ASP A 334 11.29 -2.90 -13.56
C ASP A 334 11.34 -2.43 -12.10
N THR A 335 11.36 -3.35 -11.12
CA THR A 335 11.12 -3.00 -9.71
C THR A 335 12.31 -3.19 -8.77
N ASP A 336 13.20 -4.13 -9.03
CA ASP A 336 14.24 -4.53 -8.08
C ASP A 336 15.22 -3.40 -7.75
N GLN A 337 15.85 -2.81 -8.78
CA GLN A 337 16.85 -1.76 -8.58
C GLN A 337 16.26 -0.55 -7.85
N ALA A 338 15.10 -0.08 -8.29
CA ALA A 338 14.47 1.10 -7.73
C ALA A 338 13.96 0.87 -6.28
N THR A 339 13.53 -0.34 -5.95
CA THR A 339 13.15 -0.71 -4.57
C THR A 339 14.37 -0.66 -3.65
N ALA A 340 15.47 -1.28 -4.07
CA ALA A 340 16.72 -1.27 -3.30
C ALA A 340 17.30 0.15 -3.18
N ALA A 341 17.23 0.93 -4.26
CA ALA A 341 17.67 2.31 -4.29
C ALA A 341 16.88 3.19 -3.31
N LEU A 342 15.55 3.09 -3.30
CA LEU A 342 14.71 3.85 -2.39
C LEU A 342 15.08 3.61 -0.92
N ILE A 343 15.23 2.34 -0.52
CA ILE A 343 15.61 1.99 0.86
C ILE A 343 17.02 2.50 1.19
N THR A 344 17.96 2.36 0.24
CA THR A 344 19.34 2.82 0.41
C THR A 344 19.43 4.34 0.50
N ASP A 345 18.71 5.07 -0.36
CA ASP A 345 18.69 6.54 -0.39
C ASP A 345 18.08 7.10 0.91
N LEU A 346 16.95 6.54 1.34
CA LEU A 346 16.35 6.89 2.64
C LEU A 346 17.31 6.65 3.80
N LYS A 347 18.07 5.53 3.78
CA LYS A 347 19.08 5.22 4.80
C LYS A 347 20.23 6.22 4.78
N GLN A 348 20.78 6.54 3.60
CA GLN A 348 21.87 7.50 3.45
C GLN A 348 21.49 8.92 3.92
N ARG A 349 20.20 9.29 3.79
CA ARG A 349 19.65 10.56 4.25
C ARG A 349 19.25 10.57 5.73
N GLY A 350 19.41 9.45 6.44
CA GLY A 350 18.92 9.30 7.83
C GLY A 350 17.40 9.27 7.96
N MET A 351 16.67 9.13 6.85
CA MET A 351 15.21 9.14 6.83
C MET A 351 14.60 7.75 7.06
N LEU A 352 15.37 6.68 6.86
CA LEU A 352 14.89 5.31 7.07
C LEU A 352 14.55 5.04 8.55
N GLU A 353 15.10 5.82 9.47
CA GLU A 353 14.86 5.70 10.91
C GLU A 353 13.45 6.14 11.34
N ASP A 354 12.76 6.92 10.50
CA ASP A 354 11.38 7.39 10.76
C ASP A 354 10.42 7.18 9.57
N THR A 355 10.90 6.48 8.54
CA THR A 355 10.11 6.09 7.35
C THR A 355 10.02 4.57 7.25
N LEU A 356 8.80 4.07 7.12
CA LEU A 356 8.53 2.65 6.88
C LEU A 356 8.33 2.42 5.39
N VAL A 357 9.12 1.55 4.78
CA VAL A 357 8.93 1.07 3.41
C VAL A 357 8.32 -0.32 3.45
N ILE A 358 7.23 -0.54 2.72
CA ILE A 358 6.53 -1.83 2.61
C ILE A 358 6.54 -2.25 1.14
N TRP A 359 6.80 -3.51 0.88
CA TRP A 359 6.73 -4.12 -0.44
C TRP A 359 5.90 -5.41 -0.39
N GLY A 360 4.92 -5.55 -1.25
CA GLY A 360 4.11 -6.77 -1.35
C GLY A 360 2.83 -6.57 -2.14
N GLY A 361 2.16 -7.68 -2.43
CA GLY A 361 0.88 -7.73 -3.15
C GLY A 361 -0.26 -8.24 -2.27
N GLU A 362 -1.38 -8.54 -2.91
CA GLU A 362 -2.65 -8.84 -2.27
C GLU A 362 -2.82 -10.30 -1.79
N PHE A 363 -2.13 -11.26 -2.41
CA PHE A 363 -2.04 -12.67 -2.05
C PHE A 363 -0.82 -13.33 -2.72
N GLY A 364 -0.67 -14.63 -2.62
CA GLY A 364 0.41 -15.41 -3.24
C GLY A 364 -0.02 -16.17 -4.49
N ARG A 365 0.88 -17.06 -4.93
CA ARG A 365 0.68 -17.90 -6.10
C ARG A 365 0.79 -19.38 -5.74
N THR A 366 0.04 -20.23 -6.48
CA THR A 366 0.04 -21.67 -6.28
C THR A 366 1.39 -22.29 -6.53
N ASN A 367 1.67 -23.40 -5.88
CA ASN A 367 2.84 -24.22 -6.07
C ASN A 367 2.72 -25.21 -7.26
N TYR A 368 1.56 -25.24 -7.90
CA TYR A 368 1.29 -26.05 -9.10
C TYR A 368 1.07 -25.14 -10.33
N SER A 369 1.24 -25.71 -11.50
CA SER A 369 0.98 -25.02 -12.75
C SER A 369 -0.50 -24.84 -13.00
N GLN A 370 -0.89 -23.65 -13.37
CA GLN A 370 -2.16 -23.41 -14.04
C GLN A 370 -2.00 -23.81 -15.52
N GLY A 371 -2.82 -24.74 -15.97
CA GLY A 371 -2.69 -25.32 -17.30
C GLY A 371 -1.47 -26.23 -17.48
N GLN A 372 -0.95 -26.28 -18.68
CA GLN A 372 0.15 -27.19 -19.02
C GLN A 372 1.47 -26.74 -18.41
N LEU A 373 2.17 -27.67 -17.76
CA LEU A 373 3.54 -27.50 -17.31
C LEU A 373 4.50 -28.00 -18.39
N THR A 374 5.43 -27.14 -18.84
CA THR A 374 6.53 -27.51 -19.72
C THR A 374 7.88 -27.24 -19.02
N PRO A 375 9.01 -27.77 -19.52
CA PRO A 375 10.31 -27.59 -18.88
C PRO A 375 10.74 -26.12 -18.72
N ASP A 376 10.25 -25.21 -19.57
CA ASP A 376 10.64 -23.82 -19.66
C ASP A 376 9.50 -22.84 -19.45
N ASN A 377 8.26 -23.34 -19.30
CA ASN A 377 7.09 -22.47 -19.16
C ASN A 377 5.99 -23.06 -18.29
N PHE A 378 5.42 -22.23 -17.44
CA PHE A 378 4.24 -22.48 -16.62
C PHE A 378 3.58 -21.15 -16.19
N GLY A 379 2.37 -21.25 -15.68
CA GLY A 379 1.68 -20.17 -14.96
C GLY A 379 1.34 -20.62 -13.56
N ARG A 380 1.03 -19.68 -12.66
CA ARG A 380 0.55 -19.97 -11.31
C ARG A 380 -0.78 -19.28 -11.07
N ASP A 381 -1.70 -20.01 -10.49
CA ASP A 381 -3.00 -19.48 -10.08
C ASP A 381 -2.90 -18.67 -8.77
N HIS A 382 -3.98 -18.02 -8.38
CA HIS A 382 -4.08 -17.29 -7.13
C HIS A 382 -4.01 -18.23 -5.92
N HIS A 383 -3.26 -17.82 -4.90
CA HIS A 383 -3.16 -18.59 -3.67
C HIS A 383 -3.21 -17.69 -2.44
N PRO A 384 -4.39 -17.59 -1.78
CA PRO A 384 -4.56 -16.66 -0.66
C PRO A 384 -3.95 -17.18 0.66
N LYS A 385 -3.64 -18.48 0.75
CA LYS A 385 -3.27 -19.13 2.02
C LYS A 385 -1.84 -18.87 2.47
N CYS A 386 -0.96 -18.45 1.57
CA CYS A 386 0.35 -17.96 1.95
C CYS A 386 0.93 -17.00 0.90
N PHE A 387 1.54 -15.92 1.37
CA PHE A 387 2.31 -15.00 0.54
C PHE A 387 3.36 -14.27 1.38
N THR A 388 4.28 -13.61 0.68
CA THR A 388 5.38 -12.89 1.30
C THR A 388 5.27 -11.40 1.07
N ILE A 389 5.41 -10.62 2.14
CA ILE A 389 5.70 -9.20 2.09
C ILE A 389 7.05 -8.95 2.75
N PHE A 390 7.70 -7.83 2.45
CA PHE A 390 8.80 -7.36 3.28
C PHE A 390 8.63 -5.90 3.67
N MET A 391 9.24 -5.55 4.77
CA MET A 391 9.24 -4.20 5.35
C MET A 391 10.68 -3.78 5.65
N ALA A 392 10.94 -2.47 5.58
CA ALA A 392 12.21 -1.89 5.97
C ALA A 392 12.01 -0.56 6.68
N GLY A 393 12.90 -0.24 7.62
CA GLY A 393 12.96 1.07 8.25
C GLY A 393 12.33 1.13 9.63
N ALA A 394 11.75 2.27 9.93
CA ALA A 394 11.35 2.67 11.27
C ALA A 394 10.50 1.64 12.02
N GLY A 395 10.89 1.37 13.26
CA GLY A 395 10.16 0.49 14.18
C GLY A 395 10.17 -0.99 13.83
N ILE A 396 10.85 -1.42 12.76
CA ILE A 396 10.91 -2.81 12.30
C ILE A 396 12.29 -3.40 12.60
N LYS A 397 12.31 -4.63 13.13
CA LYS A 397 13.54 -5.41 13.24
C LYS A 397 14.08 -5.73 11.86
N LYS A 398 15.30 -5.37 11.61
CA LYS A 398 16.00 -5.62 10.36
C LYS A 398 16.71 -6.97 10.34
N GLY A 399 16.90 -7.54 9.15
CA GLY A 399 17.62 -8.79 8.95
C GLY A 399 16.90 -10.02 9.53
N ILE A 400 15.57 -10.03 9.58
CA ILE A 400 14.81 -11.16 10.08
C ILE A 400 13.82 -11.70 9.05
N THR A 401 13.45 -12.95 9.23
CA THR A 401 12.33 -13.60 8.53
C THR A 401 11.35 -14.12 9.55
N LEU A 402 10.09 -13.67 9.49
CA LEU A 402 8.99 -14.15 10.32
C LEU A 402 8.14 -15.15 9.55
N GLY A 403 7.81 -16.23 10.23
CA GLY A 403 6.91 -17.25 9.72
C GLY A 403 7.53 -18.17 8.67
N ALA A 404 6.85 -19.27 8.41
CA ALA A 404 7.24 -20.24 7.41
C ALA A 404 6.02 -20.91 6.78
N THR A 405 6.18 -21.34 5.53
CA THR A 405 5.27 -22.21 4.80
C THR A 405 5.79 -23.64 4.82
N ASP A 406 4.93 -24.62 4.50
CA ASP A 406 5.31 -26.03 4.37
C ASP A 406 6.36 -26.25 3.25
N ASP A 407 6.88 -27.46 3.12
CA ASP A 407 7.93 -27.80 2.15
C ASP A 407 7.47 -27.63 0.69
N PHE A 408 6.16 -27.52 0.47
CA PHE A 408 5.56 -27.26 -0.83
C PHE A 408 5.26 -25.77 -1.07
N GLY A 409 5.40 -24.91 -0.02
CA GLY A 409 5.02 -23.50 -0.10
C GLY A 409 3.53 -23.28 -0.32
N TYR A 410 2.69 -24.16 0.23
CA TYR A 410 1.24 -24.14 0.02
C TYR A 410 0.45 -23.75 1.27
N ASN A 411 0.88 -24.17 2.46
CA ASN A 411 0.25 -23.81 3.72
C ASN A 411 1.21 -23.05 4.62
N VAL A 412 0.70 -22.09 5.38
CA VAL A 412 1.45 -21.52 6.50
C VAL A 412 1.54 -22.54 7.62
N VAL A 413 2.75 -22.83 8.09
CA VAL A 413 3.00 -23.79 9.19
C VAL A 413 3.56 -23.13 10.46
N GLN A 414 4.04 -21.89 10.35
CA GLN A 414 4.60 -21.16 11.48
C GLN A 414 4.19 -19.68 11.45
N ARG A 415 3.70 -19.17 12.59
CA ARG A 415 3.39 -17.75 12.80
C ARG A 415 2.54 -17.13 11.68
N PRO A 416 1.31 -17.58 11.47
CA PRO A 416 0.41 -16.99 10.49
C PRO A 416 0.17 -15.51 10.80
N VAL A 417 0.19 -14.67 9.76
CA VAL A 417 -0.07 -13.24 9.84
C VAL A 417 -1.22 -12.91 8.88
N HIS A 418 -2.35 -12.55 9.43
CA HIS A 418 -3.52 -12.18 8.66
C HIS A 418 -3.41 -10.75 8.12
N VAL A 419 -4.15 -10.42 7.06
CA VAL A 419 -4.22 -9.06 6.51
C VAL A 419 -4.61 -8.04 7.59
N HIS A 420 -5.54 -8.37 8.49
CA HIS A 420 -5.90 -7.48 9.59
C HIS A 420 -4.78 -7.31 10.62
N ASP A 421 -3.92 -8.33 10.84
CA ASP A 421 -2.77 -8.22 11.73
C ASP A 421 -1.70 -7.29 11.15
N PHE A 422 -1.49 -7.36 9.83
CA PHE A 422 -0.65 -6.40 9.10
C PHE A 422 -1.18 -4.98 9.26
N GLN A 423 -2.50 -4.76 9.07
CA GLN A 423 -3.14 -3.45 9.23
C GLN A 423 -3.02 -2.93 10.68
N ALA A 424 -3.26 -3.79 11.68
CA ALA A 424 -3.11 -3.46 13.10
C ALA A 424 -1.67 -3.07 13.43
N THR A 425 -0.69 -3.81 12.89
CA THR A 425 0.73 -3.57 13.10
C THR A 425 1.17 -2.24 12.47
N LEU A 426 0.69 -1.94 11.27
CA LEU A 426 0.97 -0.67 10.60
C LEU A 426 0.43 0.52 11.42
N MET A 427 -0.81 0.43 11.90
CA MET A 427 -1.40 1.47 12.75
C MET A 427 -0.62 1.62 14.06
N HIS A 428 -0.20 0.52 14.68
CA HIS A 428 0.62 0.54 15.89
C HIS A 428 1.97 1.25 15.67
N LEU A 429 2.67 0.99 14.57
CA LEU A 429 3.93 1.66 14.22
C LEU A 429 3.76 3.18 14.08
N LEU A 430 2.60 3.61 13.58
CA LEU A 430 2.21 5.02 13.48
C LEU A 430 1.74 5.64 14.81
N GLY A 431 1.83 4.89 15.93
CA GLY A 431 1.41 5.36 17.25
C GLY A 431 -0.11 5.32 17.47
N VAL A 432 -0.83 4.59 16.63
CA VAL A 432 -2.29 4.51 16.67
C VAL A 432 -2.74 3.14 17.16
N ASP A 433 -3.52 3.14 18.22
CA ASP A 433 -4.29 1.98 18.64
C ASP A 433 -5.44 1.77 17.64
N HIS A 434 -5.36 0.69 16.86
CA HIS A 434 -6.31 0.39 15.79
C HIS A 434 -7.73 0.08 16.31
N GLU A 435 -7.88 -0.25 17.60
CA GLU A 435 -9.19 -0.49 18.22
C GLU A 435 -9.85 0.81 18.67
N ARG A 436 -9.05 1.79 19.04
CA ARG A 436 -9.54 3.09 19.53
C ARG A 436 -9.81 4.09 18.40
N LEU A 437 -9.08 4.00 17.28
CA LEU A 437 -9.35 4.85 16.12
C LEU A 437 -10.61 4.35 15.40
N THR A 438 -11.72 4.99 15.68
CA THR A 438 -13.03 4.63 15.12
C THR A 438 -13.73 5.84 14.51
N PHE A 439 -14.60 5.56 13.53
CA PHE A 439 -15.54 6.53 12.98
C PHE A 439 -16.97 6.00 13.05
N LYS A 440 -17.92 6.82 13.55
CA LYS A 440 -19.33 6.44 13.64
C LYS A 440 -20.02 6.72 12.32
N PHE A 441 -20.51 5.68 11.66
CA PHE A 441 -21.26 5.78 10.42
C PHE A 441 -22.51 4.91 10.50
N GLN A 442 -23.69 5.47 10.17
CA GLN A 442 -24.98 4.77 10.22
C GLN A 442 -25.22 4.00 11.53
N GLY A 443 -24.92 4.62 12.66
CA GLY A 443 -25.14 4.06 13.99
C GLY A 443 -24.07 3.07 14.51
N ARG A 444 -23.16 2.58 13.65
CA ARG A 444 -22.05 1.69 14.01
C ARG A 444 -20.73 2.44 14.07
N ARG A 445 -19.84 2.09 15.03
CA ARG A 445 -18.45 2.51 15.02
C ARG A 445 -17.63 1.54 14.18
N PHE A 446 -16.96 2.06 13.16
CA PHE A 446 -16.07 1.33 12.28
C PHE A 446 -14.61 1.63 12.61
N ARG A 447 -13.74 0.67 12.38
CA ARG A 447 -12.29 0.79 12.41
C ARG A 447 -11.68 0.06 11.21
N LEU A 448 -10.42 0.33 10.84
CA LEU A 448 -9.74 -0.27 9.70
C LEU A 448 -9.77 -1.81 9.76
N THR A 449 -9.50 -2.38 10.93
CA THR A 449 -9.38 -3.83 11.16
C THR A 449 -10.71 -4.52 11.46
N ASP A 450 -11.83 -3.85 11.30
CA ASP A 450 -13.19 -4.30 11.67
C ASP A 450 -13.23 -4.81 13.13
N VAL A 451 -13.43 -6.11 13.34
CA VAL A 451 -13.43 -6.75 14.68
C VAL A 451 -12.19 -7.62 14.94
N HIS A 452 -11.23 -7.59 14.02
CA HIS A 452 -10.04 -8.44 13.97
C HIS A 452 -8.75 -7.63 14.18
N GLY A 453 -7.62 -8.28 14.01
CA GLY A 453 -6.28 -7.70 13.96
C GLY A 453 -5.55 -7.79 15.29
N GLU A 454 -4.39 -8.39 15.25
CA GLU A 454 -3.43 -8.45 16.35
C GLU A 454 -2.11 -7.84 15.91
N VAL A 455 -1.49 -7.04 16.78
CA VAL A 455 -0.17 -6.46 16.49
C VAL A 455 0.89 -7.54 16.48
N VAL A 456 1.61 -7.68 15.39
CA VAL A 456 2.70 -8.64 15.20
C VAL A 456 3.96 -8.15 15.91
N LYS A 457 4.03 -8.39 17.22
CA LYS A 457 5.08 -7.84 18.09
C LYS A 457 6.48 -8.35 17.76
N GLU A 458 6.59 -9.52 17.16
CA GLU A 458 7.86 -10.17 16.83
C GLU A 458 8.71 -9.40 15.83
N ILE A 459 8.06 -8.63 14.95
CA ILE A 459 8.77 -7.79 13.96
C ILE A 459 9.08 -6.39 14.47
N LEU A 460 8.57 -5.99 15.63
CA LEU A 460 8.80 -4.67 16.19
C LEU A 460 10.21 -4.56 16.83
N ALA A 461 10.94 -3.47 16.51
CA ALA A 461 12.27 -3.16 17.04
C ALA A 461 12.21 -2.60 18.47
#